data_d8d6908f992df9a827c1e759738594bd
#
_entry.id   d8d6908f992df9a827c1e759738594bd
#
_cell.length_a   1.000
_cell.length_b   1.000
_cell.length_c   1.000
_cell.angle_alpha   90.00
_cell.angle_beta   90.00
_cell.angle_gamma   90.00
#
_symmetry.space_group_name_H-M   'P 1'
#
loop_
_entity.id
_entity.type
_entity.pdbx_description
1 polymer ?
#
loop_
_entity_poly.entity_id
_entity_poly.type
_entity_poly.pdbx_seq_one_letter_code
_entity_poly.pdbx_strand_id
1 'polypeptide(L)'
;MRVLLIEDEPTTARAIELMLTTEGFNVYSTDLGEEGLDLGKLYDYDIILLDLNLPDMHGYDVLKKLRVAKVQTPVLILSGISEMDSKVRSFGFGADDYVTKPFHREELIARIHAVVRRSKGHSQSVIRTGKLCVNLDAKTVEVDSARVHLTGKEYAMLELLSLRKGTTLTKEMFLNHLYGGMDEPELKIIDVFICKLRKKLAHACGGENYIETVWGRGYVLRDPGEDAVAA
;
A
#
# COMPACT_ATOMS: atom_id res chain seq x y z
N MET A 1 -0.59 -4.69 1.87
CA MET A 1 0.22 -3.88 0.91
C MET A 1 1.19 -4.77 0.16
N ARG A 2 1.36 -4.53 -1.14
CA ARG A 2 2.32 -5.24 -1.99
C ARG A 2 3.59 -4.41 -2.16
N VAL A 3 4.72 -5.00 -1.88
CA VAL A 3 6.04 -4.36 -1.92
C VAL A 3 6.91 -5.08 -2.94
N LEU A 4 7.53 -4.35 -3.86
CA LEU A 4 8.64 -4.84 -4.67
C LEU A 4 9.94 -4.41 -4.01
N LEU A 5 10.78 -5.36 -3.65
CA LEU A 5 12.12 -5.13 -3.10
C LEU A 5 13.15 -5.45 -4.17
N ILE A 6 14.00 -4.48 -4.50
CA ILE A 6 15.13 -4.63 -5.44
C ILE A 6 16.41 -4.40 -4.64
N GLU A 7 17.07 -5.48 -4.25
CA GLU A 7 18.19 -5.51 -3.31
C GLU A 7 19.10 -6.70 -3.61
N ASP A 8 20.36 -6.47 -3.88
CA ASP A 8 21.32 -7.51 -4.30
C ASP A 8 22.02 -8.21 -3.12
N GLU A 9 22.06 -7.59 -1.95
CA GLU A 9 22.70 -8.21 -0.78
C GLU A 9 21.72 -9.18 -0.09
N PRO A 10 21.95 -10.51 -0.16
CA PRO A 10 20.95 -11.50 0.26
C PRO A 10 20.57 -11.41 1.74
N THR A 11 21.52 -11.03 2.60
CA THR A 11 21.27 -10.90 4.05
C THR A 11 20.36 -9.73 4.33
N THR A 12 20.58 -8.61 3.68
CA THR A 12 19.74 -7.40 3.78
C THR A 12 18.36 -7.65 3.19
N ALA A 13 18.27 -8.24 1.99
CA ALA A 13 17.02 -8.61 1.36
C ALA A 13 16.17 -9.50 2.28
N ARG A 14 16.77 -10.56 2.81
CA ARG A 14 16.08 -11.48 3.72
C ARG A 14 15.63 -10.82 5.01
N ALA A 15 16.44 -9.94 5.59
CA ALA A 15 16.07 -9.19 6.80
C ALA A 15 14.87 -8.27 6.53
N ILE A 16 14.88 -7.54 5.40
CA ILE A 16 13.77 -6.65 5.00
C ILE A 16 12.51 -7.48 4.73
N GLU A 17 12.59 -8.57 3.98
CA GLU A 17 11.46 -9.48 3.74
C GLU A 17 10.81 -9.95 5.04
N LEU A 18 11.62 -10.40 6.00
CA LEU A 18 11.12 -10.88 7.28
C LEU A 18 10.44 -9.76 8.08
N MET A 19 11.05 -8.57 8.13
CA MET A 19 10.47 -7.40 8.78
C MET A 19 9.10 -7.06 8.21
N LEU A 20 9.00 -6.97 6.88
CA LEU A 20 7.78 -6.56 6.19
C LEU A 20 6.70 -7.64 6.24
N THR A 21 7.05 -8.90 6.06
CA THR A 21 6.10 -10.02 6.13
C THR A 21 5.48 -10.14 7.53
N THR A 22 6.26 -9.91 8.58
CA THR A 22 5.77 -9.89 9.97
C THR A 22 4.73 -8.78 10.20
N GLU A 23 4.82 -7.67 9.46
CA GLU A 23 3.85 -6.57 9.46
C GLU A 23 2.65 -6.80 8.52
N GLY A 24 2.62 -7.94 7.84
CA GLY A 24 1.53 -8.31 6.93
C GLY A 24 1.66 -7.74 5.52
N PHE A 25 2.87 -7.32 5.12
CA PHE A 25 3.13 -6.95 3.72
C PHE A 25 3.36 -8.20 2.86
N ASN A 26 2.93 -8.15 1.60
CA ASN A 26 3.28 -9.13 0.58
C ASN A 26 4.51 -8.61 -0.15
N VAL A 27 5.64 -9.28 0.01
CA VAL A 27 6.94 -8.85 -0.53
C VAL A 27 7.34 -9.74 -1.69
N TYR A 28 7.69 -9.11 -2.79
CA TYR A 28 8.39 -9.72 -3.92
C TYR A 28 9.79 -9.13 -3.97
N SER A 29 10.80 -9.98 -4.05
CA SER A 29 12.19 -9.53 -4.09
C SER A 29 12.90 -10.00 -5.35
N THR A 30 13.82 -9.19 -5.82
CA THR A 30 14.78 -9.51 -6.87
C THR A 30 16.11 -8.84 -6.56
N ASP A 31 17.21 -9.45 -7.02
CA ASP A 31 18.58 -8.95 -6.88
C ASP A 31 19.05 -8.17 -8.11
N LEU A 32 18.23 -8.10 -9.17
CA LEU A 32 18.59 -7.44 -10.44
C LEU A 32 17.70 -6.23 -10.71
N GLY A 33 18.32 -5.13 -11.13
CA GLY A 33 17.64 -3.90 -11.53
C GLY A 33 16.77 -4.07 -12.77
N GLU A 34 17.22 -4.86 -13.77
CA GLU A 34 16.45 -5.12 -14.99
C GLU A 34 15.18 -5.92 -14.69
N GLU A 35 15.27 -6.97 -13.90
CA GLU A 35 14.10 -7.74 -13.46
C GLU A 35 13.16 -6.88 -12.62
N GLY A 36 13.69 -6.09 -11.67
CA GLY A 36 12.90 -5.16 -10.87
C GLY A 36 12.16 -4.12 -11.71
N LEU A 37 12.78 -3.63 -12.77
CA LEU A 37 12.16 -2.73 -13.74
C LEU A 37 11.00 -3.40 -14.47
N ASP A 38 11.15 -4.63 -14.92
CA ASP A 38 10.10 -5.36 -15.63
C ASP A 38 8.95 -5.75 -14.70
N LEU A 39 9.24 -6.21 -13.48
CA LEU A 39 8.23 -6.46 -12.45
C LEU A 39 7.44 -5.20 -12.12
N GLY A 40 8.13 -4.06 -11.95
CA GLY A 40 7.49 -2.77 -11.65
C GLY A 40 6.60 -2.23 -12.76
N LYS A 41 6.83 -2.62 -14.04
CA LYS A 41 5.98 -2.28 -15.18
C LYS A 41 4.79 -3.23 -15.33
N LEU A 42 4.99 -4.51 -15.04
CA LEU A 42 4.00 -5.56 -15.32
C LEU A 42 2.96 -5.70 -14.20
N TYR A 43 3.33 -5.41 -12.96
CA TYR A 43 2.49 -5.65 -11.81
C TYR A 43 2.24 -4.38 -10.99
N ASP A 44 1.08 -4.32 -10.36
CA ASP A 44 0.72 -3.26 -9.43
C ASP A 44 1.34 -3.53 -8.05
N TYR A 45 2.24 -2.66 -7.63
CA TYR A 45 2.79 -2.59 -6.28
C TYR A 45 2.31 -1.31 -5.58
N ASP A 46 2.21 -1.36 -4.26
CA ASP A 46 1.91 -0.17 -3.46
C ASP A 46 3.16 0.70 -3.26
N ILE A 47 4.34 0.07 -3.25
CA ILE A 47 5.64 0.72 -3.13
C ILE A 47 6.75 -0.16 -3.71
N ILE A 48 7.80 0.48 -4.22
CA ILE A 48 9.06 -0.14 -4.60
C ILE A 48 10.14 0.31 -3.61
N LEU A 49 10.83 -0.65 -2.98
CA LEU A 49 12.05 -0.43 -2.22
C LEU A 49 13.22 -0.73 -3.13
N LEU A 50 14.14 0.22 -3.30
CA LEU A 50 15.17 0.16 -4.33
C LEU A 50 16.54 0.47 -3.75
N ASP A 51 17.46 -0.50 -3.81
CA ASP A 51 18.88 -0.21 -3.59
C ASP A 51 19.47 0.52 -4.80
N LEU A 52 20.49 1.33 -4.53
CA LEU A 52 21.24 2.03 -5.57
C LEU A 52 22.34 1.19 -6.18
N ASN A 53 22.94 0.29 -5.41
CA ASN A 53 24.09 -0.51 -5.83
C ASN A 53 23.63 -1.91 -6.26
N LEU A 54 23.14 -2.02 -7.49
CA LEU A 54 22.74 -3.31 -8.05
C LEU A 54 23.82 -3.83 -9.02
N PRO A 55 23.92 -5.15 -9.23
CA PRO A 55 25.03 -5.73 -10.00
C PRO A 55 24.96 -5.46 -11.51
N ASP A 56 23.76 -5.26 -12.04
CA ASP A 56 23.50 -5.10 -13.48
C ASP A 56 23.32 -3.64 -13.90
N MET A 57 22.79 -2.79 -13.03
CA MET A 57 22.64 -1.36 -13.30
C MET A 57 22.51 -0.54 -12.01
N HIS A 58 22.82 0.74 -12.08
CA HIS A 58 22.65 1.62 -10.94
C HIS A 58 21.16 1.89 -10.66
N GLY A 59 20.73 1.88 -9.38
CA GLY A 59 19.32 2.07 -9.00
C GLY A 59 18.71 3.39 -9.49
N TYR A 60 19.50 4.45 -9.69
CA TYR A 60 19.01 5.67 -10.35
C TYR A 60 18.56 5.44 -11.80
N ASP A 61 19.20 4.52 -12.52
CA ASP A 61 18.78 4.18 -13.88
C ASP A 61 17.48 3.38 -13.87
N VAL A 62 17.31 2.48 -12.88
CA VAL A 62 16.03 1.78 -12.65
C VAL A 62 14.92 2.81 -12.41
N LEU A 63 15.12 3.72 -11.45
CA LEU A 63 14.15 4.77 -11.11
C LEU A 63 13.78 5.62 -12.32
N LYS A 64 14.77 6.12 -13.06
CA LYS A 64 14.58 6.91 -14.27
C LYS A 64 13.78 6.16 -15.34
N LYS A 65 14.13 4.89 -15.58
CA LYS A 65 13.42 4.03 -16.56
C LYS A 65 11.97 3.77 -16.13
N LEU A 66 11.70 3.54 -14.83
CA LEU A 66 10.34 3.43 -14.30
C LEU A 66 9.53 4.69 -14.57
N ARG A 67 10.07 5.88 -14.32
CA ARG A 67 9.38 7.15 -14.57
C ARG A 67 9.17 7.42 -16.06
N VAL A 68 10.12 7.11 -16.92
CA VAL A 68 9.97 7.18 -18.39
C VAL A 68 8.84 6.24 -18.87
N ALA A 69 8.73 5.05 -18.27
CA ALA A 69 7.64 4.10 -18.52
C ALA A 69 6.30 4.52 -17.88
N LYS A 70 6.23 5.71 -17.25
CA LYS A 70 5.03 6.25 -16.57
C LYS A 70 4.54 5.40 -15.40
N VAL A 71 5.40 4.61 -14.79
CA VAL A 71 5.10 3.88 -13.56
C VAL A 71 4.95 4.91 -12.44
N GLN A 72 3.76 4.97 -11.84
CA GLN A 72 3.41 5.91 -10.76
C GLN A 72 3.62 5.32 -9.37
N THR A 73 3.99 4.04 -9.28
CA THR A 73 4.30 3.39 -8.01
C THR A 73 5.37 4.19 -7.27
N PRO A 74 5.13 4.57 -6.00
CA PRO A 74 6.10 5.31 -5.23
C PRO A 74 7.36 4.49 -4.99
N VAL A 75 8.52 5.15 -4.98
CA VAL A 75 9.83 4.53 -4.81
C VAL A 75 10.51 5.09 -3.57
N LEU A 76 10.86 4.21 -2.63
CA LEU A 76 11.68 4.49 -1.47
C LEU A 76 13.09 3.93 -1.71
N ILE A 77 14.07 4.81 -1.75
CA ILE A 77 15.47 4.43 -1.94
C ILE A 77 16.05 3.90 -0.61
N LEU A 78 16.71 2.74 -0.68
CA LEU A 78 17.51 2.18 0.41
C LEU A 78 18.99 2.24 0.00
N SER A 79 19.85 2.93 0.73
CA SER A 79 21.26 3.02 0.36
C SER A 79 22.18 3.20 1.54
N GLY A 80 23.39 2.62 1.47
CA GLY A 80 24.48 2.85 2.41
C GLY A 80 25.14 4.24 2.29
N ILE A 81 24.84 4.99 1.24
CA ILE A 81 25.45 6.28 0.95
C ILE A 81 24.71 7.38 1.70
N SER A 82 25.35 7.97 2.71
CA SER A 82 24.77 9.05 3.54
C SER A 82 25.02 10.46 2.98
N GLU A 83 25.66 10.58 1.82
CA GLU A 83 26.01 11.89 1.26
C GLU A 83 24.78 12.67 0.81
N MET A 84 24.76 13.96 1.15
CA MET A 84 23.68 14.88 0.82
C MET A 84 23.38 14.92 -0.68
N ASP A 85 24.42 14.89 -1.51
CA ASP A 85 24.32 14.91 -2.98
C ASP A 85 23.54 13.71 -3.53
N SER A 86 23.73 12.52 -2.95
CA SER A 86 23.01 11.30 -3.35
C SER A 86 21.52 11.39 -3.03
N LYS A 87 21.16 11.96 -1.88
CA LYS A 87 19.75 12.21 -1.50
C LYS A 87 19.09 13.21 -2.44
N VAL A 88 19.76 14.33 -2.73
CA VAL A 88 19.23 15.37 -3.65
C VAL A 88 19.04 14.79 -5.05
N ARG A 89 19.99 13.99 -5.54
CA ARG A 89 19.87 13.31 -6.85
C ARG A 89 18.67 12.36 -6.89
N SER A 90 18.45 11.59 -5.82
CA SER A 90 17.30 10.65 -5.75
C SER A 90 15.97 11.36 -5.94
N PHE A 91 15.77 12.48 -5.28
CA PHE A 91 14.54 13.27 -5.43
C PHE A 91 14.45 13.92 -6.81
N GLY A 92 15.56 14.36 -7.38
CA GLY A 92 15.62 14.89 -8.76
C GLY A 92 15.22 13.86 -9.83
N PHE A 93 15.41 12.56 -9.56
CA PHE A 93 14.99 11.48 -10.45
C PHE A 93 13.58 10.94 -10.16
N GLY A 94 12.88 11.50 -9.17
CA GLY A 94 11.49 11.15 -8.87
C GLY A 94 11.33 10.06 -7.80
N ALA A 95 12.31 9.95 -6.87
CA ALA A 95 12.12 9.17 -5.63
C ALA A 95 11.14 9.89 -4.69
N ASP A 96 10.36 9.13 -3.95
CA ASP A 96 9.35 9.64 -3.03
C ASP A 96 9.89 9.79 -1.60
N ASP A 97 10.89 9.01 -1.22
CA ASP A 97 11.66 9.14 0.02
C ASP A 97 12.99 8.38 -0.07
N TYR A 98 13.82 8.49 0.96
CA TYR A 98 15.17 7.94 1.05
C TYR A 98 15.46 7.48 2.47
N VAL A 99 16.06 6.28 2.62
CA VAL A 99 16.51 5.71 3.90
C VAL A 99 17.96 5.29 3.78
N THR A 100 18.77 5.67 4.78
CA THR A 100 20.17 5.24 4.86
C THR A 100 20.30 3.93 5.60
N LYS A 101 21.07 2.98 5.04
CA LYS A 101 21.50 1.76 5.72
C LYS A 101 22.69 2.08 6.66
N PRO A 102 22.71 1.55 7.91
CA PRO A 102 21.67 0.72 8.52
C PRO A 102 20.48 1.54 9.02
N PHE A 103 19.27 0.97 8.99
CA PHE A 103 18.05 1.59 9.45
C PHE A 103 17.35 0.71 10.50
N HIS A 104 16.51 1.34 11.32
CA HIS A 104 15.66 0.64 12.26
C HIS A 104 14.37 0.17 11.59
N ARG A 105 13.84 -0.97 12.05
CA ARG A 105 12.58 -1.55 11.54
C ARG A 105 11.44 -0.54 11.56
N GLU A 106 11.26 0.12 12.69
CA GLU A 106 10.18 1.07 12.92
C GLU A 106 10.27 2.26 11.96
N GLU A 107 11.49 2.72 11.66
CA GLU A 107 11.72 3.80 10.70
C GLU A 107 11.31 3.39 9.29
N LEU A 108 11.76 2.23 8.82
CA LEU A 108 11.44 1.74 7.49
C LEU A 108 9.92 1.60 7.30
N ILE A 109 9.24 0.96 8.26
CA ILE A 109 7.79 0.75 8.21
C ILE A 109 7.02 2.06 8.23
N ALA A 110 7.40 2.99 9.12
CA ALA A 110 6.75 4.30 9.20
C ALA A 110 6.90 5.10 7.88
N ARG A 111 8.07 5.04 7.24
CA ARG A 111 8.31 5.69 5.95
C ARG A 111 7.51 5.05 4.83
N ILE A 112 7.44 3.71 4.75
CA ILE A 112 6.62 2.99 3.78
C ILE A 112 5.17 3.46 3.88
N HIS A 113 4.59 3.45 5.08
CA HIS A 113 3.21 3.91 5.29
C HIS A 113 3.02 5.38 4.89
N ALA A 114 3.95 6.26 5.26
CA ALA A 114 3.89 7.67 4.92
C ALA A 114 3.97 7.92 3.41
N VAL A 115 4.86 7.21 2.71
CA VAL A 115 5.05 7.32 1.26
C VAL A 115 3.81 6.82 0.52
N VAL A 116 3.32 5.62 0.85
CA VAL A 116 2.10 5.05 0.24
C VAL A 116 0.89 5.94 0.48
N ARG A 117 0.71 6.43 1.70
CA ARG A 117 -0.37 7.35 2.04
C ARG A 117 -0.33 8.62 1.19
N ARG A 118 0.84 9.27 1.09
CA ARG A 118 1.02 10.50 0.28
C ARG A 118 0.77 10.26 -1.21
N SER A 119 1.21 9.13 -1.75
CA SER A 119 0.97 8.78 -3.16
C SER A 119 -0.52 8.59 -3.50
N LYS A 120 -1.36 8.32 -2.49
CA LYS A 120 -2.83 8.23 -2.64
C LYS A 120 -3.55 9.55 -2.29
N GLY A 121 -2.82 10.65 -2.12
CA GLY A 121 -3.38 11.99 -1.87
C GLY A 121 -3.73 12.29 -0.41
N HIS A 122 -3.32 11.44 0.54
CA HIS A 122 -3.61 11.64 1.96
C HIS A 122 -2.39 12.21 2.70
N SER A 123 -2.51 13.45 3.18
CA SER A 123 -1.45 14.10 3.98
C SER A 123 -1.42 13.61 5.44
N GLN A 124 -2.57 13.20 5.99
CA GLN A 124 -2.71 12.76 7.37
C GLN A 124 -2.87 11.23 7.46
N SER A 125 -2.41 10.64 8.56
CA SER A 125 -2.58 9.20 8.82
C SER A 125 -4.01 8.79 9.19
N VAL A 126 -4.87 9.76 9.47
CA VAL A 126 -6.28 9.55 9.80
C VAL A 126 -7.13 9.91 8.59
N ILE A 127 -7.80 8.92 8.03
CA ILE A 127 -8.74 9.11 6.92
C ILE A 127 -10.16 9.09 7.49
N ARG A 128 -10.93 10.13 7.15
CA ARG A 128 -12.33 10.28 7.57
C ARG A 128 -13.28 10.09 6.38
N THR A 129 -14.36 9.35 6.64
CA THR A 129 -15.49 9.15 5.73
C THR A 129 -16.76 9.24 6.56
N GLY A 130 -17.43 10.39 6.53
CA GLY A 130 -18.51 10.69 7.47
C GLY A 130 -18.05 10.53 8.93
N LYS A 131 -18.71 9.67 9.69
CA LYS A 131 -18.35 9.34 11.09
C LYS A 131 -17.27 8.27 11.19
N LEU A 132 -16.98 7.55 10.09
CA LEU A 132 -15.92 6.53 10.04
C LEU A 132 -14.55 7.20 10.04
N CYS A 133 -13.69 6.79 10.96
CA CYS A 133 -12.34 7.26 11.14
C CYS A 133 -11.38 6.07 11.11
N VAL A 134 -10.47 6.03 10.13
CA VAL A 134 -9.45 4.99 9.99
C VAL A 134 -8.09 5.60 10.25
N ASN A 135 -7.43 5.18 11.32
CA ASN A 135 -6.07 5.59 11.64
C ASN A 135 -5.09 4.54 11.09
N LEU A 136 -4.36 4.91 10.05
CA LEU A 136 -3.44 4.02 9.34
C LEU A 136 -2.20 3.67 10.17
N ASP A 137 -1.68 4.63 10.97
CA ASP A 137 -0.47 4.43 11.78
C ASP A 137 -0.77 3.53 12.99
N ALA A 138 -1.90 3.79 13.69
CA ALA A 138 -2.32 3.00 14.84
C ALA A 138 -3.05 1.70 14.46
N LYS A 139 -3.38 1.51 13.17
CA LYS A 139 -4.23 0.41 12.67
C LYS A 139 -5.55 0.28 13.44
N THR A 140 -6.18 1.42 13.74
CA THR A 140 -7.46 1.48 14.49
C THR A 140 -8.58 2.04 13.66
N VAL A 141 -9.77 1.61 13.97
CA VAL A 141 -11.02 2.05 13.31
C VAL A 141 -12.01 2.50 14.37
N GLU A 142 -12.59 3.67 14.16
CA GLU A 142 -13.62 4.24 15.00
C GLU A 142 -14.80 4.71 14.15
N VAL A 143 -15.99 4.59 14.69
CA VAL A 143 -17.22 5.19 14.13
C VAL A 143 -17.87 5.97 15.23
N ASP A 144 -18.07 7.28 15.02
CA ASP A 144 -18.61 8.21 16.01
C ASP A 144 -17.89 8.12 17.38
N SER A 145 -16.54 8.04 17.31
CA SER A 145 -15.64 7.86 18.45
C SER A 145 -15.74 6.50 19.18
N ALA A 146 -16.60 5.59 18.71
CA ALA A 146 -16.67 4.22 19.22
C ALA A 146 -15.71 3.31 18.44
N ARG A 147 -14.84 2.61 19.16
CA ARG A 147 -13.85 1.70 18.53
C ARG A 147 -14.53 0.48 17.92
N VAL A 148 -14.16 0.17 16.65
CA VAL A 148 -14.64 -1.01 15.92
C VAL A 148 -13.53 -2.04 15.85
N HIS A 149 -13.77 -3.24 16.40
CA HIS A 149 -12.80 -4.33 16.36
C HIS A 149 -12.89 -5.11 15.06
N LEU A 150 -11.84 -4.99 14.24
CA LEU A 150 -11.68 -5.71 12.98
C LEU A 150 -10.60 -6.78 13.11
N THR A 151 -10.75 -7.88 12.37
CA THR A 151 -9.66 -8.83 12.14
C THR A 151 -8.62 -8.21 11.19
N GLY A 152 -7.41 -8.76 11.15
CA GLY A 152 -6.35 -8.23 10.27
C GLY A 152 -6.76 -8.12 8.81
N LYS A 153 -7.48 -9.12 8.25
CA LYS A 153 -7.97 -9.08 6.86
C LYS A 153 -9.10 -8.08 6.65
N GLU A 154 -10.01 -7.94 7.60
CA GLU A 154 -11.07 -6.92 7.54
C GLU A 154 -10.47 -5.50 7.61
N TYR A 155 -9.46 -5.30 8.48
CA TYR A 155 -8.74 -4.04 8.55
C TYR A 155 -8.02 -3.72 7.23
N ALA A 156 -7.26 -4.68 6.67
CA ALA A 156 -6.55 -4.49 5.41
C ALA A 156 -7.49 -4.13 4.24
N MET A 157 -8.69 -4.70 4.19
CA MET A 157 -9.71 -4.32 3.20
C MET A 157 -10.22 -2.91 3.41
N LEU A 158 -10.49 -2.51 4.66
CA LEU A 158 -10.96 -1.15 4.97
C LEU A 158 -9.85 -0.12 4.74
N GLU A 159 -8.62 -0.44 5.07
CA GLU A 159 -7.44 0.38 4.77
C GLU A 159 -7.32 0.64 3.27
N LEU A 160 -7.41 -0.41 2.43
CA LEU A 160 -7.35 -0.27 0.98
C LEU A 160 -8.49 0.60 0.43
N LEU A 161 -9.72 0.39 0.92
CA LEU A 161 -10.89 1.19 0.57
C LEU A 161 -10.71 2.66 0.98
N SER A 162 -10.18 2.90 2.17
CA SER A 162 -9.97 4.25 2.71
C SER A 162 -8.90 5.01 1.95
N LEU A 163 -7.77 4.35 1.63
CA LEU A 163 -6.70 4.92 0.81
C LEU A 163 -7.16 5.27 -0.61
N ARG A 164 -8.19 4.58 -1.12
CA ARG A 164 -8.76 4.77 -2.46
C ARG A 164 -10.24 5.20 -2.38
N LYS A 165 -10.58 6.02 -1.39
CA LYS A 165 -11.94 6.54 -1.20
C LYS A 165 -12.51 7.10 -2.50
N GLY A 166 -13.77 6.77 -2.81
CA GLY A 166 -14.46 7.18 -4.04
C GLY A 166 -14.09 6.37 -5.29
N THR A 167 -13.07 5.51 -5.22
CA THR A 167 -12.67 4.64 -6.34
C THR A 167 -13.28 3.25 -6.19
N THR A 168 -13.87 2.72 -7.26
CA THR A 168 -14.38 1.33 -7.28
C THR A 168 -13.22 0.36 -7.36
N LEU A 169 -13.12 -0.53 -6.39
CA LEU A 169 -12.11 -1.59 -6.31
C LEU A 169 -12.70 -2.93 -6.73
N THR A 170 -12.05 -3.63 -7.65
CA THR A 170 -12.49 -4.96 -8.09
C THR A 170 -12.16 -6.03 -7.04
N LYS A 171 -12.80 -7.20 -7.13
CA LYS A 171 -12.52 -8.32 -6.21
C LYS A 171 -11.08 -8.83 -6.34
N GLU A 172 -10.54 -8.80 -7.55
CA GLU A 172 -9.15 -9.15 -7.83
C GLU A 172 -8.17 -8.20 -7.13
N MET A 173 -8.48 -6.89 -7.10
CA MET A 173 -7.64 -5.91 -6.38
C MET A 173 -7.60 -6.21 -4.88
N PHE A 174 -8.74 -6.57 -4.27
CA PHE A 174 -8.77 -7.00 -2.87
C PHE A 174 -8.01 -8.30 -2.65
N LEU A 175 -8.19 -9.27 -3.53
CA LEU A 175 -7.54 -10.57 -3.42
C LEU A 175 -6.01 -10.42 -3.52
N ASN A 176 -5.55 -9.69 -4.51
CA ASN A 176 -4.14 -9.36 -4.67
C ASN A 176 -3.57 -8.62 -3.45
N HIS A 177 -4.33 -7.68 -2.87
CA HIS A 177 -3.90 -6.94 -1.67
C HIS A 177 -3.79 -7.86 -0.43
N LEU A 178 -4.72 -8.80 -0.27
CA LEU A 178 -4.77 -9.69 0.91
C LEU A 178 -3.84 -10.90 0.82
N TYR A 179 -3.58 -11.41 -0.39
CA TYR A 179 -2.90 -12.70 -0.60
C TYR A 179 -1.67 -12.60 -1.51
N GLY A 180 -1.49 -11.51 -2.24
CA GLY A 180 -0.28 -11.25 -3.03
C GLY A 180 -0.08 -12.14 -4.24
N GLY A 181 -1.13 -12.80 -4.75
CA GLY A 181 -1.05 -13.66 -5.92
C GLY A 181 -0.60 -15.11 -5.62
N MET A 182 -0.34 -15.45 -4.36
CA MET A 182 0.01 -16.81 -3.95
C MET A 182 -1.11 -17.42 -3.09
N ASP A 183 -1.45 -18.69 -3.34
CA ASP A 183 -2.49 -19.45 -2.60
C ASP A 183 -3.80 -18.67 -2.45
N GLU A 184 -4.23 -18.03 -3.53
CA GLU A 184 -5.43 -17.19 -3.53
C GLU A 184 -6.69 -18.06 -3.42
N PRO A 185 -7.56 -17.77 -2.45
CA PRO A 185 -8.87 -18.41 -2.39
C PRO A 185 -9.78 -17.91 -3.54
N GLU A 186 -10.94 -18.52 -3.71
CA GLU A 186 -11.92 -18.05 -4.68
C GLU A 186 -12.34 -16.60 -4.43
N LEU A 187 -12.61 -15.85 -5.51
CA LEU A 187 -13.05 -14.43 -5.47
C LEU A 187 -14.25 -14.17 -4.53
N LYS A 188 -15.10 -15.20 -4.32
CA LYS A 188 -16.25 -15.12 -3.41
C LYS A 188 -15.89 -14.83 -1.97
N ILE A 189 -14.64 -15.09 -1.53
CA ILE A 189 -14.22 -14.80 -0.18
C ILE A 189 -14.28 -13.30 0.12
N ILE A 190 -14.07 -12.47 -0.88
CA ILE A 190 -14.15 -11.02 -0.77
C ILE A 190 -15.56 -10.57 -0.39
N ASP A 191 -16.60 -11.19 -0.95
CA ASP A 191 -17.99 -10.89 -0.62
C ASP A 191 -18.29 -11.20 0.86
N VAL A 192 -17.70 -12.29 1.36
CA VAL A 192 -17.83 -12.68 2.77
C VAL A 192 -17.18 -11.65 3.70
N PHE A 193 -15.96 -11.20 3.36
CA PHE A 193 -15.29 -10.16 4.16
C PHE A 193 -16.02 -8.83 4.08
N ILE A 194 -16.48 -8.40 2.92
CA ILE A 194 -17.28 -7.17 2.77
C ILE A 194 -18.58 -7.26 3.60
N CYS A 195 -19.27 -8.40 3.56
CA CYS A 195 -20.47 -8.60 4.36
C CYS A 195 -20.19 -8.48 5.87
N LYS A 196 -19.12 -9.11 6.36
CA LYS A 196 -18.70 -9.01 7.77
C LYS A 196 -18.32 -7.59 8.15
N LEU A 197 -17.54 -6.91 7.29
CA LEU A 197 -17.10 -5.54 7.50
C LEU A 197 -18.30 -4.57 7.57
N ARG A 198 -19.23 -4.66 6.61
CA ARG A 198 -20.47 -3.88 6.62
C ARG A 198 -21.28 -4.06 7.92
N LYS A 199 -21.44 -5.32 8.37
CA LYS A 199 -22.17 -5.61 9.62
C LYS A 199 -21.52 -4.94 10.83
N LYS A 200 -20.20 -5.01 10.94
CA LYS A 200 -19.44 -4.39 12.05
C LYS A 200 -19.53 -2.88 12.04
N LEU A 201 -19.38 -2.25 10.86
CA LEU A 201 -19.49 -0.81 10.71
C LEU A 201 -20.94 -0.34 10.99
N ALA A 202 -21.95 -0.99 10.41
CA ALA A 202 -23.35 -0.64 10.63
C ALA A 202 -23.78 -0.76 12.09
N HIS A 203 -23.26 -1.77 12.81
CA HIS A 203 -23.53 -1.91 14.25
C HIS A 203 -22.99 -0.71 15.06
N ALA A 204 -21.87 -0.16 14.65
CA ALA A 204 -21.24 0.96 15.35
C ALA A 204 -21.84 2.32 14.98
N CYS A 205 -22.46 2.47 13.80
CA CYS A 205 -22.96 3.77 13.29
C CYS A 205 -24.48 3.88 13.21
N GLY A 206 -25.23 2.95 13.82
CA GLY A 206 -26.69 2.98 13.78
C GLY A 206 -27.31 2.63 12.42
N GLY A 207 -26.58 1.88 11.58
CA GLY A 207 -27.09 1.34 10.32
C GLY A 207 -26.59 2.03 9.04
N GLU A 208 -25.78 3.08 9.14
CA GLU A 208 -25.21 3.75 7.98
C GLU A 208 -24.32 2.80 7.16
N ASN A 209 -24.39 2.88 5.82
CA ASN A 209 -23.60 2.06 4.92
C ASN A 209 -22.51 2.90 4.24
N TYR A 210 -21.26 2.60 4.54
CA TYR A 210 -20.08 3.28 3.97
C TYR A 210 -19.53 2.57 2.74
N ILE A 211 -19.79 1.27 2.59
CA ILE A 211 -19.24 0.45 1.51
C ILE A 211 -20.37 0.08 0.55
N GLU A 212 -20.36 0.64 -0.63
CA GLU A 212 -21.34 0.38 -1.66
C GLU A 212 -20.89 -0.74 -2.60
N THR A 213 -21.88 -1.43 -3.21
CA THR A 213 -21.65 -2.39 -4.28
C THR A 213 -21.86 -1.70 -5.61
N VAL A 214 -20.84 -1.69 -6.44
CA VAL A 214 -20.94 -1.30 -7.86
C VAL A 214 -21.12 -2.58 -8.66
N TRP A 215 -22.35 -2.86 -9.08
CA TRP A 215 -22.73 -4.11 -9.72
C TRP A 215 -21.83 -4.44 -10.92
N GLY A 216 -21.33 -5.68 -10.97
CA GLY A 216 -20.42 -6.14 -12.00
C GLY A 216 -18.99 -5.57 -11.94
N ARG A 217 -18.68 -4.63 -11.01
CA ARG A 217 -17.40 -3.94 -10.95
C ARG A 217 -16.65 -4.10 -9.61
N GLY A 218 -17.39 -4.18 -8.48
CA GLY A 218 -16.74 -4.34 -7.17
C GLY A 218 -17.35 -3.49 -6.07
N TYR A 219 -16.49 -2.89 -5.23
CA TYR A 219 -16.89 -2.15 -4.04
C TYR A 219 -16.20 -0.80 -3.95
N VAL A 220 -16.88 0.18 -3.35
CA VAL A 220 -16.37 1.54 -3.17
C VAL A 220 -16.71 2.05 -1.77
N LEU A 221 -15.81 2.83 -1.17
CA LEU A 221 -16.05 3.55 0.08
C LEU A 221 -16.50 4.98 -0.24
N ARG A 222 -17.65 5.38 0.30
CA ARG A 222 -18.21 6.74 0.15
C ARG A 222 -18.75 7.29 1.45
N ASP A 223 -18.94 8.59 1.51
CA ASP A 223 -19.67 9.21 2.62
C ASP A 223 -21.15 8.80 2.54
N PRO A 224 -21.75 8.40 3.67
CA PRO A 224 -23.18 8.08 3.70
C PRO A 224 -24.01 9.29 3.27
N GLY A 225 -24.86 9.11 2.27
CA GLY A 225 -25.74 10.17 1.76
C GLY A 225 -25.24 10.92 0.51
N GLU A 226 -24.06 10.59 -0.03
CA GLU A 226 -23.58 11.16 -1.31
C GLU A 226 -24.28 10.56 -2.56
N ASP A 227 -25.26 9.71 -2.40
CA ASP A 227 -25.88 8.90 -3.47
C ASP A 227 -26.91 9.63 -4.35
N ALA A 228 -26.94 10.95 -4.40
CA ALA A 228 -28.03 11.62 -5.11
C ALA A 228 -27.63 12.45 -6.35
N VAL A 229 -26.37 12.52 -6.75
CA VAL A 229 -25.97 13.48 -7.82
C VAL A 229 -25.05 12.84 -8.90
N ALA A 230 -25.35 11.64 -9.38
CA ALA A 230 -24.77 11.16 -10.65
C ALA A 230 -25.66 10.05 -11.23
N ALA A 231 -26.76 10.44 -11.82
CA ALA A 231 -27.50 9.68 -12.81
C ALA A 231 -27.46 10.44 -14.13
#